data_a6174217fe1b9d3a7bb3efdaeb604ecb
#
_entry.id   a6174217fe1b9d3a7bb3efdaeb604ecb
#
_cell.length_a   1.000
_cell.length_b   1.000
_cell.length_c   1.000
_cell.angle_alpha   90.00
_cell.angle_beta   90.00
_cell.angle_gamma   90.00
#
_symmetry.space_group_name_H-M   'P 1'
#
loop_
_entity.id
_entity.type
_entity.pdbx_description
1 polymer ?
#
loop_
_entity_poly.entity_id
_entity_poly.type
_entity_poly.pdbx_seq_one_letter_code
_entity_poly.pdbx_strand_id
1 'polypeptide(L)'
;MPTARTLPADLPRRFARAGRATARTTDASFEFVVADRFPLRLRGLAGLGAGELVPLLLPRCGSIHTFGMRAAIDVVWLDSERAEILAADTELPPRRLVRAPGARPARGRIAALELPAGEAEALGLGAGVALRLVPS
;
A
#
# COMPACT_ATOMS: atom_id res chain seq x y z
N MET A 1 -2.82 -9.80 -21.35
CA MET A 1 -3.17 -8.40 -21.09
C MET A 1 -2.74 -8.01 -19.66
N PRO A 2 -2.09 -6.89 -19.47
CA PRO A 2 -1.75 -6.43 -18.13
C PRO A 2 -3.02 -6.12 -17.34
N THR A 3 -2.97 -6.40 -16.04
CA THR A 3 -4.04 -6.06 -15.12
C THR A 3 -3.96 -4.58 -14.77
N ALA A 4 -5.07 -3.87 -14.88
CA ALA A 4 -5.14 -2.45 -14.51
C ALA A 4 -6.19 -2.21 -13.45
N ARG A 5 -5.88 -1.34 -12.49
CA ARG A 5 -6.82 -0.89 -11.47
C ARG A 5 -6.78 0.63 -11.39
N THR A 6 -7.93 1.24 -11.36
CA THR A 6 -8.05 2.68 -11.16
C THR A 6 -8.70 2.93 -9.80
N LEU A 7 -8.43 4.11 -9.23
CA LEU A 7 -9.12 4.53 -8.03
C LEU A 7 -10.59 4.80 -8.37
N PRO A 8 -11.51 4.53 -7.42
CA PRO A 8 -12.91 4.89 -7.63
C PRO A 8 -13.07 6.41 -7.76
N ALA A 9 -14.11 6.84 -8.48
CA ALA A 9 -14.41 8.26 -8.62
C ALA A 9 -14.69 8.93 -7.27
N ASP A 10 -15.34 8.20 -6.37
CA ASP A 10 -15.69 8.70 -5.04
C ASP A 10 -14.76 8.08 -4.01
N LEU A 11 -13.74 8.82 -3.61
CA LEU A 11 -12.85 8.40 -2.53
C LEU A 11 -13.45 8.78 -1.17
N PRO A 12 -13.12 8.01 -0.11
CA PRO A 12 -13.42 8.46 1.25
C PRO A 12 -12.91 9.88 1.50
N ARG A 13 -13.64 10.65 2.29
CA ARG A 13 -13.34 12.08 2.49
C ARG A 13 -11.91 12.33 2.98
N ARG A 14 -11.37 11.43 3.79
CA ARG A 14 -9.99 11.56 4.30
C ARG A 14 -8.94 11.63 3.18
N PHE A 15 -9.25 11.09 2.01
CA PHE A 15 -8.32 11.05 0.86
C PHE A 15 -8.60 12.14 -0.17
N ALA A 16 -9.59 13.00 0.05
CA ALA A 16 -10.02 13.97 -0.97
C ALA A 16 -8.91 14.92 -1.43
N ARG A 17 -7.97 15.25 -0.53
CA ARG A 17 -6.86 16.17 -0.83
C ARG A 17 -5.50 15.49 -0.81
N ALA A 18 -5.47 14.18 -0.71
CA ALA A 18 -4.23 13.43 -0.70
C ALA A 18 -3.63 13.34 -2.10
N GLY A 19 -2.31 13.21 -2.17
CA GLY A 19 -1.63 12.94 -3.42
C GLY A 19 -2.04 11.60 -4.00
N ARG A 20 -1.91 11.46 -5.30
CA ARG A 20 -2.21 10.23 -6.04
C ARG A 20 -1.06 9.93 -6.98
N ALA A 21 -0.85 8.66 -7.23
CA ALA A 21 0.17 8.23 -8.18
C ALA A 21 -0.23 6.89 -8.79
N THR A 22 0.56 6.42 -9.73
CA THR A 22 0.35 5.14 -10.38
C THR A 22 1.56 4.26 -10.13
N ALA A 23 1.32 3.00 -9.80
CA ALA A 23 2.36 1.99 -9.68
C ALA A 23 2.31 1.06 -10.89
N ARG A 24 3.48 0.68 -11.38
CA ARG A 24 3.60 -0.19 -12.55
C ARG A 24 4.59 -1.31 -12.33
N THR A 25 4.17 -2.51 -12.71
CA THR A 25 5.03 -3.67 -12.88
C THR A 25 5.01 -4.07 -14.36
N THR A 26 5.70 -5.15 -14.71
CA THR A 26 5.62 -5.71 -16.06
C THR A 26 4.17 -6.10 -16.43
N ASP A 27 3.42 -6.61 -15.45
CA ASP A 27 2.11 -7.23 -15.72
C ASP A 27 0.93 -6.49 -15.15
N ALA A 28 1.17 -5.40 -14.41
CA ALA A 28 0.09 -4.69 -13.73
C ALA A 28 0.34 -3.18 -13.67
N SER A 29 -0.75 -2.44 -13.54
CA SER A 29 -0.74 -1.01 -13.32
C SER A 29 -1.89 -0.67 -12.38
N PHE A 30 -1.65 0.14 -11.36
CA PHE A 30 -2.72 0.53 -10.47
C PHE A 30 -2.46 1.91 -9.86
N GLU A 31 -3.55 2.63 -9.60
CA GLU A 31 -3.53 3.92 -8.95
C GLU A 31 -3.58 3.74 -7.43
N PHE A 32 -2.94 4.65 -6.72
CA PHE A 32 -2.96 4.64 -5.26
C PHE A 32 -2.95 6.06 -4.70
N VAL A 33 -3.37 6.16 -3.43
CA VAL A 33 -3.37 7.40 -2.66
C VAL A 33 -2.07 7.44 -1.85
N VAL A 34 -1.49 8.63 -1.69
CA VAL A 34 -0.29 8.81 -0.88
C VAL A 34 -0.66 9.42 0.46
N ALA A 35 -0.28 8.76 1.55
CA ALA A 35 -0.43 9.29 2.90
C ALA A 35 0.74 10.22 3.21
N ASP A 36 0.67 11.45 2.71
CA ASP A 36 1.74 12.44 2.79
C ASP A 36 1.62 13.37 4.00
N ARG A 37 0.51 13.30 4.75
CA ARG A 37 0.24 14.15 5.90
C ARG A 37 0.12 13.31 7.17
N PHE A 38 0.55 13.88 8.30
CA PHE A 38 0.55 13.18 9.57
C PHE A 38 -0.82 12.59 9.95
N PRO A 39 -1.95 13.34 9.92
CA PRO A 39 -3.22 12.73 10.29
C PRO A 39 -3.60 11.53 9.42
N LEU A 40 -3.32 11.61 8.13
CA LEU A 40 -3.62 10.53 7.21
C LEU A 40 -2.69 9.33 7.41
N ARG A 41 -1.41 9.57 7.69
CA ARG A 41 -0.45 8.50 7.98
C ARG A 41 -0.84 7.72 9.24
N LEU A 42 -1.33 8.42 10.27
CA LEU A 42 -1.75 7.78 11.50
C LEU A 42 -3.04 6.99 11.31
N ARG A 43 -3.99 7.57 10.61
CA ARG A 43 -5.32 6.98 10.43
C ARG A 43 -5.34 5.87 9.38
N GLY A 44 -4.62 6.07 8.27
CA GLY A 44 -4.56 5.11 7.18
C GLY A 44 -5.93 4.65 6.70
N LEU A 45 -6.11 3.35 6.63
CA LEU A 45 -7.37 2.73 6.21
C LEU A 45 -8.29 2.36 7.39
N ALA A 46 -7.91 2.71 8.63
CA ALA A 46 -8.69 2.35 9.81
C ALA A 46 -10.11 2.91 9.73
N GLY A 47 -11.08 2.12 10.17
CA GLY A 47 -12.49 2.50 10.20
C GLY A 47 -13.24 2.39 8.88
N LEU A 48 -12.56 2.17 7.77
CA LEU A 48 -13.21 1.99 6.47
C LEU A 48 -13.76 0.58 6.35
N GLY A 49 -14.93 0.45 5.73
CA GLY A 49 -15.50 -0.85 5.36
C GLY A 49 -14.72 -1.46 4.21
N ALA A 50 -14.87 -2.78 4.00
CA ALA A 50 -14.14 -3.51 2.96
C ALA A 50 -14.29 -2.89 1.57
N GLY A 51 -15.48 -2.41 1.23
CA GLY A 51 -15.74 -1.79 -0.07
C GLY A 51 -15.19 -0.38 -0.23
N GLU A 52 -14.67 0.21 0.85
CA GLU A 52 -14.10 1.56 0.83
C GLU A 52 -12.57 1.56 0.81
N LEU A 53 -11.96 0.39 0.95
CA LEU A 53 -10.50 0.28 0.97
C LEU A 53 -9.93 0.60 -0.40
N VAL A 54 -8.88 1.41 -0.42
CA VAL A 54 -8.15 1.77 -1.63
C VAL A 54 -6.66 1.57 -1.38
N PRO A 55 -5.84 1.37 -2.44
CA PRO A 55 -4.40 1.31 -2.25
C PRO A 55 -3.88 2.60 -1.63
N LEU A 56 -3.11 2.47 -0.56
CA LEU A 56 -2.56 3.60 0.20
C LEU A 56 -1.07 3.40 0.43
N LEU A 57 -0.26 4.32 -0.07
CA LEU A 57 1.19 4.29 0.16
C LEU A 57 1.54 5.14 1.38
N LEU A 58 2.28 4.54 2.30
CA LEU A 58 2.89 5.25 3.43
C LEU A 58 4.40 5.35 3.16
N PRO A 59 4.89 6.50 2.70
CA PRO A 59 6.33 6.69 2.48
C PRO A 59 7.11 6.59 3.79
N ARG A 60 8.34 6.10 3.70
CA ARG A 60 9.24 6.00 4.87
C ARG A 60 8.54 5.35 6.07
N CYS A 61 8.04 4.16 5.86
CA CYS A 61 7.29 3.43 6.86
C CYS A 61 7.75 1.98 6.89
N GLY A 62 8.41 1.59 7.98
CA GLY A 62 8.93 0.24 8.16
C GLY A 62 8.08 -0.64 9.08
N SER A 63 7.00 -0.11 9.61
CA SER A 63 6.06 -0.88 10.42
C SER A 63 4.66 -0.30 10.31
N ILE A 64 3.66 -1.16 10.38
CA ILE A 64 2.26 -0.75 10.38
C ILE A 64 1.52 -1.50 11.48
N HIS A 65 0.37 -0.99 11.86
CA HIS A 65 -0.56 -1.73 12.70
C HIS A 65 -1.93 -1.78 12.01
N THR A 66 -2.69 -2.81 12.35
CA THR A 66 -4.04 -2.97 11.82
C THR A 66 -5.10 -2.72 12.90
N PHE A 67 -4.73 -2.06 13.99
CA PHE A 67 -5.69 -1.64 15.01
C PHE A 67 -6.69 -0.66 14.42
N GLY A 68 -7.97 -0.86 14.72
CA GLY A 68 -9.03 -0.03 14.16
C GLY A 68 -9.47 -0.42 12.75
N MET A 69 -8.82 -1.38 12.13
CA MET A 69 -9.25 -1.89 10.82
C MET A 69 -10.55 -2.66 10.97
N ARG A 70 -11.43 -2.52 9.98
CA ARG A 70 -12.70 -3.25 9.91
C ARG A 70 -12.66 -4.41 8.93
N ALA A 71 -11.58 -4.54 8.18
CA ALA A 71 -11.39 -5.60 7.20
C ALA A 71 -9.93 -5.99 7.14
N ALA A 72 -9.65 -7.19 6.65
CA ALA A 72 -8.28 -7.63 6.39
C ALA A 72 -7.66 -6.80 5.26
N ILE A 73 -6.34 -6.63 5.31
CA ILE A 73 -5.58 -5.92 4.28
C ILE A 73 -4.35 -6.71 3.87
N ASP A 74 -3.82 -6.37 2.70
CA ASP A 74 -2.49 -6.78 2.30
C ASP A 74 -1.53 -5.62 2.53
N VAL A 75 -0.27 -5.91 2.84
CA VAL A 75 0.78 -4.90 2.93
C VAL A 75 1.95 -5.34 2.07
N VAL A 76 2.34 -4.48 1.14
CA VAL A 76 3.51 -4.69 0.29
C VAL A 76 4.62 -3.76 0.78
N TRP A 77 5.75 -4.34 1.14
CA TRP A 77 6.93 -3.60 1.60
C TRP A 77 7.83 -3.30 0.40
N LEU A 78 8.08 -2.01 0.17
CA LEU A 78 8.78 -1.53 -1.01
C LEU A 78 10.10 -0.85 -0.62
N ASP A 79 11.18 -1.19 -1.32
CA ASP A 79 12.40 -0.41 -1.30
C ASP A 79 12.24 0.73 -2.29
N SER A 80 12.08 1.94 -1.78
CA SER A 80 11.78 3.11 -2.61
C SER A 80 12.92 3.53 -3.52
N GLU A 81 14.17 3.27 -3.14
CA GLU A 81 15.31 3.61 -3.99
C GLU A 81 15.49 2.63 -5.14
N ARG A 82 15.32 1.34 -4.85
CA ARG A 82 15.48 0.29 -5.86
C ARG A 82 14.22 0.03 -6.67
N ALA A 83 13.09 0.62 -6.27
CA ALA A 83 11.79 0.36 -6.87
C ALA A 83 11.51 -1.14 -6.95
N GLU A 84 11.72 -1.83 -5.82
CA GLU A 84 11.61 -3.27 -5.75
C GLU A 84 10.83 -3.69 -4.52
N ILE A 85 9.95 -4.66 -4.67
CA ILE A 85 9.18 -5.21 -3.56
C ILE A 85 10.08 -6.13 -2.73
N LEU A 86 10.13 -5.85 -1.43
CA LEU A 86 10.89 -6.65 -0.46
C LEU A 86 10.10 -7.87 0.00
N ALA A 87 8.82 -7.69 0.24
CA ALA A 87 7.93 -8.75 0.71
C ALA A 87 6.48 -8.29 0.63
N ALA A 88 5.56 -9.23 0.70
CA ALA A 88 4.14 -8.96 0.85
C ALA A 88 3.59 -9.78 2.00
N ASP A 89 2.90 -9.12 2.94
CA ASP A 89 2.14 -9.77 4.00
C ASP A 89 0.67 -9.69 3.61
N THR A 90 0.05 -10.84 3.39
CA THR A 90 -1.29 -10.91 2.83
C THR A 90 -2.34 -11.28 3.88
N GLU A 91 -3.54 -10.78 3.66
CA GLU A 91 -4.71 -11.10 4.48
C GLU A 91 -4.46 -10.87 5.98
N LEU A 92 -3.84 -9.74 6.30
CA LEU A 92 -3.60 -9.36 7.69
C LEU A 92 -4.92 -9.00 8.37
N PRO A 93 -5.30 -9.71 9.45
CA PRO A 93 -6.50 -9.37 10.18
C PRO A 93 -6.29 -8.11 11.03
N PRO A 94 -7.37 -7.52 11.57
CA PRO A 94 -7.23 -6.44 12.55
C PRO A 94 -6.38 -6.82 13.76
N ARG A 95 -5.87 -5.82 14.47
CA ARG A 95 -5.14 -5.93 15.73
C ARG A 95 -3.78 -6.62 15.60
N ARG A 96 -3.07 -6.33 14.51
CA ARG A 96 -1.69 -6.80 14.33
C ARG A 96 -0.72 -5.62 14.29
N LEU A 97 0.49 -5.89 14.76
CA LEU A 97 1.64 -5.02 14.53
C LEU A 97 2.58 -5.79 13.62
N VAL A 98 2.92 -5.20 12.47
CA VAL A 98 3.71 -5.87 11.46
C VAL A 98 4.88 -4.98 11.06
N ARG A 99 6.06 -5.57 10.95
CA ARG A 99 7.28 -4.86 10.54
C ARG A 99 7.76 -5.37 9.19
N ALA A 100 8.42 -4.49 8.46
CA ALA A 100 9.10 -4.88 7.24
C ALA A 100 10.13 -5.96 7.56
N PRO A 101 10.22 -7.02 6.74
CA PRO A 101 11.04 -8.18 7.09
C PRO A 101 12.53 -7.99 6.89
N GLY A 102 13.27 -8.75 7.65
CA GLY A 102 14.61 -9.22 7.41
C GLY A 102 15.74 -8.22 7.29
N ALA A 103 16.64 -8.53 6.39
CA ALA A 103 17.78 -7.70 6.04
C ALA A 103 17.26 -6.42 5.36
N ARG A 104 17.13 -5.38 6.15
CA ARG A 104 16.46 -4.15 5.76
C ARG A 104 17.38 -3.22 4.99
N PRO A 105 16.86 -2.51 3.98
CA PRO A 105 17.53 -1.36 3.44
C PRO A 105 17.69 -0.28 4.52
N ALA A 106 18.51 0.72 4.25
CA ALA A 106 18.70 1.84 5.16
C ALA A 106 17.36 2.47 5.54
N ARG A 107 17.31 2.93 6.80
CA ARG A 107 16.10 3.56 7.33
C ARG A 107 15.64 4.71 6.43
N GLY A 108 14.35 4.81 6.20
CA GLY A 108 13.77 5.83 5.32
C GLY A 108 13.59 5.37 3.88
N ARG A 109 14.13 4.21 3.50
CA ARG A 109 13.96 3.66 2.15
C ARG A 109 12.76 2.74 2.02
N ILE A 110 12.25 2.23 3.13
CA ILE A 110 11.11 1.33 3.11
C ILE A 110 9.82 2.14 3.07
N ALA A 111 8.94 1.79 2.16
CA ALA A 111 7.57 2.28 2.12
C ALA A 111 6.60 1.11 2.30
N ALA A 112 5.47 1.38 2.91
CA ALA A 112 4.41 0.39 3.06
C ALA A 112 3.27 0.76 2.11
N LEU A 113 2.86 -0.20 1.30
CA LEU A 113 1.70 -0.06 0.43
C LEU A 113 0.59 -0.95 0.98
N GLU A 114 -0.44 -0.33 1.55
CA GLU A 114 -1.61 -1.04 2.06
C GLU A 114 -2.61 -1.22 0.94
N LEU A 115 -3.18 -2.42 0.85
CA LEU A 115 -4.12 -2.79 -0.21
C LEU A 115 -5.31 -3.54 0.38
N PRO A 116 -6.46 -3.51 -0.27
CA PRO A 116 -7.52 -4.47 0.07
C PRO A 116 -6.99 -5.89 0.01
N ALA A 117 -7.42 -6.76 0.93
CA ALA A 117 -7.00 -8.15 0.97
C ALA A 117 -7.26 -8.85 -0.38
N GLY A 118 -6.27 -9.59 -0.85
CA GLY A 118 -6.33 -10.29 -2.13
C GLY A 118 -5.75 -9.52 -3.31
N GLU A 119 -5.60 -8.19 -3.21
CA GLU A 119 -5.09 -7.39 -4.32
C GLU A 119 -3.60 -7.61 -4.59
N ALA A 120 -2.80 -7.89 -3.57
CA ALA A 120 -1.39 -8.17 -3.81
C ALA A 120 -1.22 -9.38 -4.73
N GLU A 121 -1.98 -10.45 -4.48
CA GLU A 121 -1.96 -11.62 -5.34
C GLU A 121 -2.53 -11.32 -6.72
N ALA A 122 -3.68 -10.66 -6.78
CA ALA A 122 -4.32 -10.32 -8.06
C ALA A 122 -3.43 -9.47 -8.97
N LEU A 123 -2.60 -8.61 -8.39
CA LEU A 123 -1.70 -7.72 -9.13
C LEU A 123 -0.28 -8.31 -9.28
N GLY A 124 -0.03 -9.48 -8.71
CA GLY A 124 1.29 -10.11 -8.79
C GLY A 124 2.38 -9.40 -8.02
N LEU A 125 2.04 -8.79 -6.88
CA LEU A 125 2.97 -7.98 -6.09
C LEU A 125 3.67 -8.84 -5.04
N GLY A 126 4.70 -9.54 -5.43
CA GLY A 126 5.50 -10.39 -4.53
C GLY A 126 6.94 -9.94 -4.42
N ALA A 127 7.68 -10.57 -3.50
CA ALA A 127 9.09 -10.26 -3.27
C ALA A 127 9.90 -10.35 -4.57
N GLY A 128 10.77 -9.40 -4.78
CA GLY A 128 11.64 -9.35 -5.96
C GLY A 128 11.03 -8.70 -7.20
N VAL A 129 9.74 -8.39 -7.17
CA VAL A 129 9.07 -7.74 -8.31
C VAL A 129 9.44 -6.26 -8.34
N ALA A 130 9.85 -5.80 -9.52
CA ALA A 130 10.10 -4.37 -9.74
C ALA A 130 8.77 -3.61 -9.76
N LEU A 131 8.68 -2.55 -8.98
CA LEU A 131 7.49 -1.72 -8.86
C LEU A 131 7.89 -0.26 -9.00
N ARG A 132 7.53 0.34 -10.11
CA ARG A 132 7.85 1.74 -10.38
C ARG A 132 6.67 2.64 -10.03
N LEU A 133 6.95 3.71 -9.28
CA LEU A 133 5.95 4.70 -8.92
C LEU A 133 6.06 5.89 -9.87
N VAL A 134 4.93 6.28 -10.44
CA VAL A 134 4.85 7.36 -11.42
C VAL A 134 3.85 8.39 -10.90
N PRO A 135 4.25 9.65 -10.73
CA PRO A 135 3.31 10.69 -10.30
C PRO A 135 2.14 10.82 -11.28
N SER A 136 0.98 11.09 -10.74
CA SER A 136 -0.23 11.32 -11.52
C SER A 136 -0.30 12.74 -12.06
#